data_745c886c6fc2bf33ecb131e8f8a54be3
#
_entry.id   745c886c6fc2bf33ecb131e8f8a54be3
#
_cell.length_a   1.000
_cell.length_b   1.000
_cell.length_c   1.000
_cell.angle_alpha   90.00
_cell.angle_beta   90.00
_cell.angle_gamma   90.00
#
_symmetry.space_group_name_H-M   'P 1'
#
loop_
_entity.id
_entity.type
_entity.pdbx_description
1 polymer ?
#
loop_
_entity_poly.entity_id
_entity_poly.type
_entity_poly.pdbx_seq_one_letter_code
_entity_poly.pdbx_strand_id
1 'polypeptide(L)'
;MKIRFAQLGRLFARLRWRMLRGSLRTPGAQRWTVLIGLLASVFLGVTGAVGLAVAGQHAEDGTALFVIAATGITLAVVALGVVAGISQPIDPRVLATEPLSDKQFATGLLVGSASGPPGLSGGLVAFGMFVGGVRGISSVPIVALASIAFAATLLLASRSTINALGLFATRFPRSGQIVVGIMSLVIYGGFQFVPRLATGLNGNEQQRIASVLQYTPPGQLGRAIENAEQHPLAAVGHLVLGTLWLPALGTLFVWTTRA
;
A
#
# COMPACT_ATOMS: atom_id res chain seq x y z
N MET A 1 1.99 -17.65 28.56
CA MET A 1 0.60 -17.36 28.13
C MET A 1 0.60 -17.14 26.62
N LYS A 2 0.02 -18.06 25.78
CA LYS A 2 0.02 -17.91 24.32
C LYS A 2 -1.11 -16.94 23.92
N ILE A 3 -0.79 -15.66 23.72
CA ILE A 3 -1.76 -14.71 23.21
C ILE A 3 -2.13 -15.10 21.78
N ARG A 4 -3.43 -15.30 21.50
CA ARG A 4 -3.90 -15.63 20.15
C ARG A 4 -3.71 -14.41 19.23
N PHE A 5 -3.25 -14.64 17.99
CA PHE A 5 -3.00 -13.59 17.00
C PHE A 5 -4.17 -12.61 16.84
N ALA A 6 -5.41 -13.11 16.88
CA ALA A 6 -6.61 -12.27 16.79
C ALA A 6 -6.77 -11.30 17.97
N GLN A 7 -6.40 -11.72 19.19
CA GLN A 7 -6.43 -10.84 20.37
C GLN A 7 -5.36 -9.75 20.29
N LEU A 8 -4.17 -10.13 19.82
CA LEU A 8 -3.07 -9.20 19.58
C LEU A 8 -3.46 -8.14 18.56
N GLY A 9 -4.03 -8.53 17.42
CA GLY A 9 -4.49 -7.61 16.39
C GLY A 9 -5.50 -6.59 16.92
N ARG A 10 -6.50 -7.03 17.70
CA ARG A 10 -7.47 -6.13 18.34
C ARG A 10 -6.82 -5.15 19.32
N LEU A 11 -5.81 -5.61 20.06
CA LEU A 11 -5.09 -4.79 21.03
C LEU A 11 -4.29 -3.69 20.31
N PHE A 12 -3.55 -4.01 19.26
CA PHE A 12 -2.80 -3.03 18.48
C PHE A 12 -3.71 -2.04 17.74
N ALA A 13 -4.84 -2.50 17.19
CA ALA A 13 -5.82 -1.62 16.59
C ALA A 13 -6.41 -0.63 17.64
N ARG A 14 -6.78 -1.12 18.84
CA ARG A 14 -7.27 -0.27 19.92
C ARG A 14 -6.21 0.72 20.40
N LEU A 15 -4.95 0.27 20.55
CA LEU A 15 -3.83 1.12 20.91
C LEU A 15 -3.67 2.26 19.90
N ARG A 16 -3.69 1.93 18.60
CA ARG A 16 -3.59 2.90 17.51
C ARG A 16 -4.72 3.95 17.59
N TRP A 17 -5.95 3.50 17.77
CA TRP A 17 -7.09 4.41 17.92
C TRP A 17 -7.01 5.30 19.16
N ARG A 18 -6.52 4.78 20.30
CA ARG A 18 -6.28 5.58 21.50
C ARG A 18 -5.20 6.63 21.28
N MET A 19 -4.10 6.26 20.63
CA MET A 19 -3.03 7.21 20.30
C MET A 19 -3.53 8.31 19.35
N LEU A 20 -4.31 7.94 18.33
CA LEU A 20 -4.90 8.88 17.38
C LEU A 20 -5.87 9.84 18.08
N ARG A 21 -6.73 9.32 18.97
CA ARG A 21 -7.60 10.17 19.80
C ARG A 21 -6.81 11.06 20.76
N GLY A 22 -5.73 10.56 21.34
CA GLY A 22 -4.84 11.33 22.21
C GLY A 22 -4.21 12.51 21.46
N SER A 23 -3.62 12.25 20.27
CA SER A 23 -3.01 13.30 19.47
C SER A 23 -4.00 14.35 18.93
N LEU A 24 -5.27 13.96 18.71
CA LEU A 24 -6.32 14.90 18.35
C LEU A 24 -6.78 15.80 19.53
N ARG A 25 -6.57 15.34 20.77
CA ARG A 25 -6.91 16.10 21.98
C ARG A 25 -5.78 17.01 22.45
N THR A 26 -4.55 16.75 22.02
CA THR A 26 -3.38 17.56 22.39
C THR A 26 -3.44 18.89 21.63
N PRO A 27 -3.49 20.05 22.32
CA PRO A 27 -3.49 21.35 21.64
C PRO A 27 -2.13 21.61 20.99
N GLY A 28 -2.14 22.24 19.80
CA GLY A 28 -0.93 22.65 19.10
C GLY A 28 -0.78 22.09 17.70
N ALA A 29 0.40 22.26 17.11
CA ALA A 29 0.73 21.88 15.74
C ALA A 29 0.52 20.38 15.45
N GLN A 30 0.77 19.53 16.44
CA GLN A 30 0.60 18.07 16.32
C GLN A 30 -0.83 17.66 15.98
N ARG A 31 -1.84 18.32 16.55
CA ARG A 31 -3.25 18.08 16.23
C ARG A 31 -3.55 18.36 14.77
N TRP A 32 -3.07 19.49 14.25
CA TRP A 32 -3.28 19.88 12.86
C TRP A 32 -2.58 18.92 11.89
N THR A 33 -1.35 18.50 12.18
CA THR A 33 -0.64 17.50 11.37
C THR A 33 -1.41 16.19 11.26
N VAL A 34 -1.96 15.70 12.38
CA VAL A 34 -2.75 14.45 12.39
C VAL A 34 -4.07 14.62 11.64
N LEU A 35 -4.77 15.75 11.85
CA LEU A 35 -6.02 16.06 11.15
C LEU A 35 -5.82 16.16 9.63
N ILE A 36 -4.84 16.95 9.21
CA ILE A 36 -4.50 17.11 7.78
C ILE A 36 -4.10 15.77 7.17
N GLY A 37 -3.25 14.99 7.86
CA GLY A 37 -2.85 13.67 7.39
C GLY A 37 -4.03 12.70 7.25
N LEU A 38 -4.98 12.73 8.18
CA LEU A 38 -6.18 11.89 8.12
C LEU A 38 -7.12 12.33 6.99
N LEU A 39 -7.39 13.62 6.87
CA LEU A 39 -8.22 14.19 5.81
C LEU A 39 -7.62 13.93 4.43
N ALA A 40 -6.32 14.19 4.27
CA ALA A 40 -5.61 13.90 3.02
C ALA A 40 -5.67 12.42 2.65
N SER A 41 -5.48 11.53 3.64
CA SER A 41 -5.55 10.08 3.42
C SER A 41 -6.94 9.63 2.97
N VAL A 42 -8.00 10.13 3.63
CA VAL A 42 -9.39 9.83 3.24
C VAL A 42 -9.71 10.41 1.87
N PHE A 43 -9.33 11.67 1.63
CA PHE A 43 -9.55 12.33 0.33
C PHE A 43 -8.88 11.57 -0.82
N LEU A 44 -7.59 11.24 -0.68
CA LEU A 44 -6.85 10.49 -1.68
C LEU A 44 -7.42 9.07 -1.86
N GLY A 45 -7.83 8.43 -0.76
CA GLY A 45 -8.46 7.11 -0.80
C GLY A 45 -9.77 7.13 -1.55
N VAL A 46 -10.65 8.08 -1.26
CA VAL A 46 -11.97 8.23 -1.92
C VAL A 46 -11.80 8.61 -3.39
N THR A 47 -10.95 9.61 -3.68
CA THR A 47 -10.71 10.06 -5.06
C THR A 47 -10.11 8.92 -5.90
N GLY A 48 -9.14 8.19 -5.35
CA GLY A 48 -8.56 7.02 -6.01
C GLY A 48 -9.58 5.90 -6.21
N ALA A 49 -10.43 5.63 -5.22
CA ALA A 49 -11.48 4.61 -5.32
C ALA A 49 -12.52 4.97 -6.39
N VAL A 50 -13.04 6.19 -6.36
CA VAL A 50 -14.03 6.67 -7.34
C VAL A 50 -13.41 6.70 -8.74
N GLY A 51 -12.19 7.22 -8.87
CA GLY A 51 -11.48 7.25 -10.15
C GLY A 51 -11.30 5.87 -10.76
N LEU A 52 -10.86 4.88 -9.97
CA LEU A 52 -10.69 3.50 -10.43
C LEU A 52 -12.02 2.80 -10.71
N ALA A 53 -13.05 3.04 -9.89
CA ALA A 53 -14.37 2.48 -10.13
C ALA A 53 -14.96 2.99 -11.45
N VAL A 54 -14.96 4.31 -11.65
CA VAL A 54 -15.51 4.93 -12.86
C VAL A 54 -14.69 4.58 -14.10
N ALA A 55 -13.35 4.76 -14.03
CA ALA A 55 -12.48 4.46 -15.16
C ALA A 55 -12.49 2.97 -15.53
N GLY A 56 -12.55 2.08 -14.53
CA GLY A 56 -12.61 0.64 -14.74
C GLY A 56 -13.91 0.19 -15.44
N GLN A 57 -15.05 0.78 -15.08
CA GLN A 57 -16.34 0.47 -15.72
C GLN A 57 -16.45 0.98 -17.16
N HIS A 58 -15.72 2.05 -17.51
CA HIS A 58 -15.70 2.62 -18.86
C HIS A 58 -14.48 2.17 -19.68
N ALA A 59 -13.58 1.38 -19.09
CA ALA A 59 -12.40 0.90 -19.76
C ALA A 59 -12.80 -0.12 -20.85
N GLU A 60 -12.34 0.13 -22.07
CA GLU A 60 -12.46 -0.84 -23.15
C GLU A 60 -11.61 -2.09 -22.86
N ASP A 61 -11.98 -3.19 -23.50
CA ASP A 61 -11.23 -4.44 -23.39
C ASP A 61 -9.81 -4.26 -23.89
N GLY A 62 -8.83 -4.77 -23.09
CA GLY A 62 -7.42 -4.65 -23.40
C GLY A 62 -6.74 -3.36 -22.90
N THR A 63 -7.47 -2.50 -22.17
CA THR A 63 -6.84 -1.36 -21.50
C THR A 63 -5.91 -1.86 -20.37
N ALA A 64 -4.76 -1.20 -20.25
CA ALA A 64 -3.76 -1.52 -19.22
C ALA A 64 -3.98 -0.70 -17.93
N LEU A 65 -5.22 -0.30 -17.66
CA LEU A 65 -5.58 0.64 -16.60
C LEU A 65 -5.18 0.13 -15.22
N PHE A 66 -5.58 -1.11 -14.88
CA PHE A 66 -5.34 -1.65 -13.53
C PHE A 66 -3.87 -1.98 -13.29
N VAL A 67 -3.12 -2.37 -14.32
CA VAL A 67 -1.67 -2.58 -14.23
C VAL A 67 -0.94 -1.29 -13.89
N ILE A 68 -1.24 -0.23 -14.64
CA ILE A 68 -0.63 1.09 -14.46
C ILE A 68 -1.05 1.68 -13.12
N ALA A 69 -2.36 1.62 -12.81
CA ALA A 69 -2.91 2.16 -11.58
C ALA A 69 -2.36 1.44 -10.34
N ALA A 70 -2.37 0.10 -10.32
CA ALA A 70 -1.86 -0.66 -9.19
C ALA A 70 -0.38 -0.37 -8.91
N THR A 71 0.44 -0.32 -9.96
CA THR A 71 1.86 -0.03 -9.81
C THR A 71 2.08 1.43 -9.41
N GLY A 72 1.41 2.37 -10.06
CA GLY A 72 1.53 3.80 -9.77
C GLY A 72 1.09 4.15 -8.36
N ILE A 73 -0.05 3.61 -7.90
CA ILE A 73 -0.54 3.83 -6.53
C ILE A 73 0.42 3.22 -5.51
N THR A 74 0.95 2.01 -5.78
CA THR A 74 1.93 1.39 -4.87
C THR A 74 3.18 2.26 -4.75
N LEU A 75 3.72 2.74 -5.85
CA LEU A 75 4.85 3.67 -5.85
C LEU A 75 4.51 4.95 -5.08
N ALA A 76 3.35 5.55 -5.34
CA ALA A 76 2.91 6.78 -4.67
C ALA A 76 2.77 6.59 -3.15
N VAL A 77 2.19 5.48 -2.70
CA VAL A 77 2.01 5.20 -1.26
C VAL A 77 3.34 4.89 -0.57
N VAL A 78 4.20 4.11 -1.21
CA VAL A 78 5.58 3.91 -0.72
C VAL A 78 6.29 5.24 -0.58
N ALA A 79 6.13 6.07 -1.56
CA ALA A 79 6.65 7.41 -1.68
C ALA A 79 6.23 8.35 -0.56
N LEU A 80 4.93 8.51 -0.42
CA LEU A 80 4.33 9.30 0.66
C LEU A 80 4.72 8.73 2.03
N GLY A 81 4.82 7.41 2.13
CA GLY A 81 5.30 6.73 3.32
C GLY A 81 6.72 7.11 3.69
N VAL A 82 7.63 7.22 2.72
CA VAL A 82 9.02 7.66 2.94
C VAL A 82 9.07 9.12 3.38
N VAL A 83 8.32 10.00 2.72
CA VAL A 83 8.28 11.43 3.05
C VAL A 83 7.62 11.68 4.42
N ALA A 84 6.53 10.95 4.72
CA ALA A 84 5.79 11.06 5.99
C ALA A 84 6.34 10.16 7.11
N GLY A 85 7.12 9.14 6.77
CA GLY A 85 7.49 8.03 7.65
C GLY A 85 8.58 8.34 8.66
N ILE A 86 9.12 9.56 8.65
CA ILE A 86 10.06 10.02 9.68
C ILE A 86 9.37 10.15 11.05
N SER A 87 8.05 10.22 11.08
CA SER A 87 7.25 10.19 12.32
C SER A 87 6.61 8.83 12.55
N GLN A 88 7.37 7.83 12.97
CA GLN A 88 6.78 6.57 13.42
C GLN A 88 6.02 6.80 14.72
N PRO A 89 4.70 6.59 14.75
CA PRO A 89 3.91 6.86 15.96
C PRO A 89 4.13 5.85 17.10
N ILE A 90 4.82 4.76 16.82
CA ILE A 90 5.18 3.74 17.80
C ILE A 90 6.67 3.44 17.59
N ASP A 91 7.49 3.87 18.53
CA ASP A 91 8.90 3.48 18.56
C ASP A 91 8.98 1.97 18.84
N PRO A 92 9.52 1.15 17.92
CA PRO A 92 9.68 -0.27 18.15
C PRO A 92 10.47 -0.58 19.43
N ARG A 93 11.37 0.30 19.83
CA ARG A 93 12.21 0.14 21.03
C ARG A 93 11.41 0.16 22.33
N VAL A 94 10.32 0.93 22.38
CA VAL A 94 9.44 0.98 23.57
C VAL A 94 8.71 -0.35 23.79
N LEU A 95 8.40 -1.05 22.69
CA LEU A 95 7.72 -2.35 22.72
C LEU A 95 8.69 -3.54 22.75
N ALA A 96 10.00 -3.30 22.57
CA ALA A 96 11.02 -4.36 22.63
C ALA A 96 11.19 -4.95 24.05
N THR A 97 10.69 -4.25 25.08
CA THR A 97 10.67 -4.75 26.46
C THR A 97 9.55 -5.73 26.76
N GLU A 98 8.56 -5.84 25.86
CA GLU A 98 7.45 -6.78 26.02
C GLU A 98 7.83 -8.19 25.54
N PRO A 99 7.39 -9.27 26.22
CA PRO A 99 7.73 -10.65 25.88
C PRO A 99 6.93 -11.14 24.65
N LEU A 100 7.03 -10.41 23.55
CA LEU A 100 6.38 -10.77 22.28
C LEU A 100 7.40 -11.44 21.35
N SER A 101 6.96 -12.51 20.67
CA SER A 101 7.77 -13.05 19.57
C SER A 101 7.77 -12.07 18.40
N ASP A 102 8.86 -12.08 17.61
CA ASP A 102 9.03 -11.14 16.47
C ASP A 102 7.91 -11.23 15.47
N LYS A 103 7.37 -12.43 15.23
CA LYS A 103 6.20 -12.61 14.35
C LYS A 103 4.94 -11.98 14.93
N GLN A 104 4.75 -12.07 16.25
CA GLN A 104 3.63 -11.44 16.93
C GLN A 104 3.76 -9.92 16.90
N PHE A 105 4.96 -9.42 17.13
CA PHE A 105 5.26 -8.00 17.08
C PHE A 105 5.04 -7.42 15.68
N ALA A 106 5.64 -8.04 14.65
CA ALA A 106 5.47 -7.62 13.27
C ALA A 106 3.99 -7.66 12.83
N THR A 107 3.26 -8.73 13.18
CA THR A 107 1.83 -8.82 12.87
C THR A 107 1.03 -7.73 13.58
N GLY A 108 1.34 -7.44 14.84
CA GLY A 108 0.71 -6.37 15.59
C GLY A 108 0.93 -4.99 14.94
N LEU A 109 2.16 -4.69 14.52
CA LEU A 109 2.49 -3.45 13.81
C LEU A 109 1.78 -3.34 12.46
N LEU A 110 1.67 -4.45 11.71
CA LEU A 110 0.93 -4.50 10.44
C LEU A 110 -0.55 -4.19 10.66
N VAL A 111 -1.20 -4.85 11.62
CA VAL A 111 -2.62 -4.60 11.94
C VAL A 111 -2.83 -3.18 12.46
N GLY A 112 -1.92 -2.69 13.31
CA GLY A 112 -1.92 -1.30 13.75
C GLY A 112 -1.80 -0.30 12.61
N SER A 113 -1.01 -0.63 11.58
CA SER A 113 -0.85 0.18 10.37
C SER A 113 -2.08 0.13 9.48
N ALA A 114 -2.65 -1.06 9.29
CA ALA A 114 -3.87 -1.26 8.52
C ALA A 114 -5.09 -0.52 9.11
N SER A 115 -5.13 -0.38 10.44
CA SER A 115 -6.20 0.37 11.14
C SER A 115 -5.95 1.89 11.20
N GLY A 116 -4.84 2.38 10.65
CA GLY A 116 -4.50 3.81 10.56
C GLY A 116 -4.85 4.45 9.21
N PRO A 117 -4.56 5.76 9.04
CA PRO A 117 -4.84 6.48 7.80
C PRO A 117 -4.34 5.80 6.52
N PRO A 118 -3.11 5.26 6.44
CA PRO A 118 -2.65 4.56 5.24
C PRO A 118 -3.42 3.29 4.92
N GLY A 119 -3.88 2.56 5.95
CA GLY A 119 -4.71 1.38 5.76
C GLY A 119 -6.11 1.71 5.27
N LEU A 120 -6.69 2.82 5.75
CA LEU A 120 -7.99 3.31 5.27
C LEU A 120 -7.92 3.71 3.80
N SER A 121 -6.94 4.52 3.40
CA SER A 121 -6.78 4.91 2.00
C SER A 121 -6.49 3.71 1.09
N GLY A 122 -5.60 2.80 1.50
CA GLY A 122 -5.31 1.59 0.77
C GLY A 122 -6.52 0.67 0.61
N GLY A 123 -7.33 0.53 1.67
CA GLY A 123 -8.58 -0.22 1.65
C GLY A 123 -9.63 0.39 0.71
N LEU A 124 -9.78 1.71 0.72
CA LEU A 124 -10.68 2.43 -0.19
C LEU A 124 -10.24 2.25 -1.65
N VAL A 125 -8.96 2.40 -1.95
CA VAL A 125 -8.43 2.19 -3.30
C VAL A 125 -8.64 0.75 -3.76
N ALA A 126 -8.36 -0.24 -2.91
CA ALA A 126 -8.62 -1.65 -3.22
C ALA A 126 -10.10 -1.94 -3.47
N PHE A 127 -10.98 -1.28 -2.72
CA PHE A 127 -12.42 -1.33 -2.97
C PHE A 127 -12.78 -0.71 -4.33
N GLY A 128 -12.19 0.42 -4.70
CA GLY A 128 -12.35 1.03 -6.02
C GLY A 128 -11.87 0.11 -7.16
N MET A 129 -10.75 -0.58 -6.97
CA MET A 129 -10.27 -1.60 -7.91
C MET A 129 -11.26 -2.77 -8.02
N PHE A 130 -11.84 -3.21 -6.91
CA PHE A 130 -12.86 -4.25 -6.90
C PHE A 130 -14.09 -3.81 -7.70
N VAL A 131 -14.66 -2.65 -7.39
CA VAL A 131 -15.87 -2.14 -8.07
C VAL A 131 -15.63 -1.89 -9.56
N GLY A 132 -14.47 -1.30 -9.92
CA GLY A 132 -14.13 -1.03 -11.32
C GLY A 132 -13.71 -2.27 -12.11
N GLY A 133 -13.19 -3.30 -11.43
CA GLY A 133 -12.72 -4.54 -12.07
C GLY A 133 -13.79 -5.59 -12.26
N VAL A 134 -14.90 -5.52 -11.51
CA VAL A 134 -16.02 -6.48 -11.65
C VAL A 134 -16.83 -6.12 -12.88
N ARG A 135 -16.77 -6.96 -13.93
CA ARG A 135 -17.55 -6.82 -15.16
C ARG A 135 -18.67 -7.86 -15.27
N GLY A 136 -18.52 -9.02 -14.62
CA GLY A 136 -19.50 -10.09 -14.57
C GLY A 136 -19.40 -10.90 -13.29
N ILE A 137 -20.43 -11.73 -13.00
CA ILE A 137 -20.49 -12.53 -11.76
C ILE A 137 -19.30 -13.51 -11.68
N SER A 138 -18.84 -14.03 -12.81
CA SER A 138 -17.68 -14.94 -12.91
C SER A 138 -16.38 -14.32 -12.48
N SER A 139 -16.20 -13.01 -12.70
CA SER A 139 -14.97 -12.28 -12.38
C SER A 139 -14.87 -11.93 -10.88
N VAL A 140 -15.99 -11.89 -10.14
CA VAL A 140 -16.05 -11.45 -8.74
C VAL A 140 -15.02 -12.12 -7.83
N PRO A 141 -14.86 -13.46 -7.82
CA PRO A 141 -13.91 -14.10 -6.90
C PRO A 141 -12.47 -13.70 -7.17
N ILE A 142 -12.07 -13.65 -8.44
CA ILE A 142 -10.71 -13.30 -8.84
C ILE A 142 -10.41 -11.84 -8.51
N VAL A 143 -11.32 -10.93 -8.88
CA VAL A 143 -11.17 -9.49 -8.62
C VAL A 143 -11.14 -9.19 -7.13
N ALA A 144 -11.99 -9.86 -6.33
CA ALA A 144 -11.99 -9.72 -4.87
C ALA A 144 -10.64 -10.15 -4.27
N LEU A 145 -10.15 -11.33 -4.64
CA LEU A 145 -8.86 -11.84 -4.16
C LEU A 145 -7.70 -10.95 -4.61
N ALA A 146 -7.69 -10.49 -5.87
CA ALA A 146 -6.66 -9.60 -6.38
C ALA A 146 -6.66 -8.24 -5.65
N SER A 147 -7.84 -7.68 -5.38
CA SER A 147 -7.98 -6.41 -4.64
C SER A 147 -7.52 -6.54 -3.18
N ILE A 148 -7.85 -7.65 -2.51
CA ILE A 148 -7.37 -7.93 -1.15
C ILE A 148 -5.84 -8.13 -1.14
N ALA A 149 -5.31 -8.89 -2.09
CA ALA A 149 -3.86 -9.10 -2.25
C ALA A 149 -3.14 -7.79 -2.55
N PHE A 150 -3.75 -6.92 -3.37
CA PHE A 150 -3.24 -5.58 -3.63
C PHE A 150 -3.15 -4.72 -2.36
N ALA A 151 -4.22 -4.67 -1.55
CA ALA A 151 -4.19 -3.96 -0.27
C ALA A 151 -3.09 -4.47 0.67
N ALA A 152 -2.91 -5.79 0.74
CA ALA A 152 -1.85 -6.42 1.52
C ALA A 152 -0.45 -6.06 0.97
N THR A 153 -0.26 -6.11 -0.36
CA THR A 153 1.00 -5.72 -1.03
C THR A 153 1.33 -4.26 -0.74
N LEU A 154 0.35 -3.38 -0.84
CA LEU A 154 0.49 -1.95 -0.58
C LEU A 154 0.98 -1.68 0.85
N LEU A 155 0.34 -2.31 1.84
CA LEU A 155 0.72 -2.18 3.25
C LEU A 155 2.11 -2.74 3.52
N LEU A 156 2.41 -3.94 3.04
CA LEU A 156 3.69 -4.58 3.25
C LEU A 156 4.83 -3.83 2.55
N ALA A 157 4.66 -3.45 1.29
CA ALA A 157 5.66 -2.72 0.53
C ALA A 157 5.98 -1.37 1.18
N SER A 158 4.94 -0.58 1.53
CA SER A 158 5.15 0.72 2.17
C SER A 158 5.88 0.58 3.51
N ARG A 159 5.49 -0.37 4.35
CA ARG A 159 6.08 -0.55 5.68
C ARG A 159 7.50 -1.11 5.63
N SER A 160 7.74 -2.10 4.77
CA SER A 160 9.08 -2.65 4.58
C SER A 160 10.06 -1.58 4.08
N THR A 161 9.63 -0.74 3.15
CA THR A 161 10.47 0.35 2.63
C THR A 161 10.77 1.41 3.69
N ILE A 162 9.75 1.84 4.46
CA ILE A 162 9.95 2.81 5.55
C ILE A 162 10.91 2.25 6.60
N ASN A 163 10.73 1.00 7.02
CA ASN A 163 11.61 0.36 8.00
C ASN A 163 13.03 0.22 7.45
N ALA A 164 13.19 -0.25 6.20
CA ALA A 164 14.50 -0.42 5.57
C ALA A 164 15.24 0.92 5.46
N LEU A 165 14.55 1.98 5.06
CA LEU A 165 15.14 3.33 4.99
C LEU A 165 15.47 3.89 6.39
N GLY A 166 14.63 3.62 7.39
CA GLY A 166 14.92 3.96 8.79
C GLY A 166 16.20 3.29 9.27
N LEU A 167 16.35 1.99 9.02
CA LEU A 167 17.57 1.26 9.35
C LEU A 167 18.80 1.80 8.61
N PHE A 168 18.65 2.09 7.31
CA PHE A 168 19.74 2.67 6.52
C PHE A 168 20.14 4.05 7.04
N ALA A 169 19.17 4.91 7.37
CA ALA A 169 19.42 6.24 7.91
C ALA A 169 20.11 6.20 9.28
N THR A 170 19.80 5.22 10.15
CA THR A 170 20.47 5.06 11.43
C THR A 170 21.92 4.55 11.28
N ARG A 171 22.15 3.66 10.31
CA ARG A 171 23.47 3.07 10.05
C ARG A 171 24.41 4.03 9.29
N PHE A 172 23.85 4.90 8.46
CA PHE A 172 24.58 5.85 7.63
C PHE A 172 23.96 7.26 7.72
N PRO A 173 24.17 8.00 8.84
CA PRO A 173 23.41 9.22 9.11
C PRO A 173 23.61 10.31 8.06
N ARG A 174 24.80 10.45 7.46
CA ARG A 174 25.04 11.43 6.38
C ARG A 174 24.50 10.98 5.03
N SER A 175 24.74 9.73 4.65
CA SER A 175 24.28 9.17 3.37
C SER A 175 22.77 8.87 3.41
N GLY A 176 22.21 8.54 4.57
CA GLY A 176 20.80 8.27 4.76
C GLY A 176 19.92 9.48 4.43
N GLN A 177 20.30 10.69 4.86
CA GLN A 177 19.57 11.92 4.52
C GLN A 177 19.60 12.21 3.02
N ILE A 178 20.76 12.00 2.37
CA ILE A 178 20.90 12.19 0.92
C ILE A 178 20.02 11.20 0.16
N VAL A 179 20.04 9.92 0.55
CA VAL A 179 19.23 8.86 -0.09
C VAL A 179 17.74 9.15 0.09
N VAL A 180 17.30 9.53 1.29
CA VAL A 180 15.90 9.93 1.54
C VAL A 180 15.53 11.13 0.69
N GLY A 181 16.40 12.13 0.58
CA GLY A 181 16.20 13.30 -0.26
C GLY A 181 16.07 12.95 -1.76
N ILE A 182 16.98 12.13 -2.29
CA ILE A 182 16.94 11.67 -3.68
C ILE A 182 15.69 10.81 -3.93
N MET A 183 15.39 9.87 -3.04
CA MET A 183 14.18 9.05 -3.14
C MET A 183 12.92 9.93 -3.14
N SER A 184 12.83 10.92 -2.24
CA SER A 184 11.71 11.85 -2.20
C SER A 184 11.57 12.64 -3.51
N LEU A 185 12.69 13.06 -4.11
CA LEU A 185 12.70 13.77 -5.37
C LEU A 185 12.28 12.89 -6.56
N VAL A 186 12.80 11.65 -6.63
CA VAL A 186 12.42 10.65 -7.64
C VAL A 186 10.94 10.31 -7.55
N ILE A 187 10.44 10.18 -6.34
CA ILE A 187 9.06 9.84 -6.05
C ILE A 187 8.13 11.02 -6.35
N TYR A 188 8.49 12.23 -5.94
CA TYR A 188 7.76 13.44 -6.29
C TYR A 188 7.72 13.64 -7.80
N GLY A 189 8.88 13.49 -8.47
CA GLY A 189 8.96 13.53 -9.93
C GLY A 189 8.06 12.45 -10.57
N GLY A 190 8.16 11.20 -10.12
CA GLY A 190 7.30 10.11 -10.58
C GLY A 190 5.81 10.40 -10.39
N PHE A 191 5.43 10.96 -9.25
CA PHE A 191 4.03 11.33 -8.97
C PHE A 191 3.50 12.42 -9.91
N GLN A 192 4.33 13.37 -10.34
CA GLN A 192 3.96 14.38 -11.33
C GLN A 192 3.79 13.79 -12.73
N PHE A 193 4.47 12.67 -13.02
CA PHE A 193 4.30 11.98 -14.31
C PHE A 193 3.06 11.09 -14.36
N VAL A 194 2.55 10.57 -13.23
CA VAL A 194 1.39 9.65 -13.19
C VAL A 194 0.14 10.25 -13.86
N PRO A 195 -0.29 11.51 -13.59
CA PRO A 195 -1.43 12.11 -14.29
C PRO A 195 -1.18 12.28 -15.79
N ARG A 196 0.04 12.66 -16.18
CA ARG A 196 0.41 12.81 -17.59
C ARG A 196 0.43 11.48 -18.33
N LEU A 197 0.85 10.40 -17.65
CA LEU A 197 0.79 9.05 -18.18
C LEU A 197 -0.66 8.56 -18.34
N ALA A 198 -1.57 9.00 -17.46
CA ALA A 198 -2.98 8.60 -17.52
C ALA A 198 -3.80 9.36 -18.58
N THR A 199 -3.45 10.63 -18.86
CA THR A 199 -4.25 11.51 -19.73
C THR A 199 -3.64 11.82 -21.09
N GLY A 200 -2.35 11.56 -21.30
CA GLY A 200 -1.59 11.96 -22.48
C GLY A 200 -1.01 10.83 -23.31
N LEU A 201 -1.16 9.57 -22.91
CA LEU A 201 -0.59 8.44 -23.64
C LEU A 201 -1.60 7.86 -24.62
N ASN A 202 -1.16 7.63 -25.85
CA ASN A 202 -1.88 6.84 -26.83
C ASN A 202 -1.99 5.38 -26.36
N GLY A 203 -3.02 4.64 -26.75
CA GLY A 203 -3.24 3.24 -26.33
C GLY A 203 -2.01 2.33 -26.49
N ASN A 204 -1.22 2.53 -27.55
CA ASN A 204 0.02 1.78 -27.81
C ASN A 204 1.11 2.08 -26.76
N GLU A 205 1.22 3.30 -26.27
CA GLU A 205 2.20 3.68 -25.25
C GLU A 205 1.78 3.14 -23.88
N GLN A 206 0.49 3.17 -23.56
CA GLN A 206 -0.06 2.56 -22.35
C GLN A 206 0.25 1.06 -22.31
N GLN A 207 0.03 0.34 -23.42
CA GLN A 207 0.35 -1.09 -23.51
C GLN A 207 1.85 -1.37 -23.37
N ARG A 208 2.72 -0.54 -23.94
CA ARG A 208 4.18 -0.67 -23.76
C ARG A 208 4.60 -0.51 -22.30
N ILE A 209 4.06 0.48 -21.62
CA ILE A 209 4.34 0.70 -20.20
C ILE A 209 3.80 -0.46 -19.38
N ALA A 210 2.58 -0.88 -19.61
CA ALA A 210 1.97 -2.00 -18.91
C ALA A 210 2.71 -3.33 -19.14
N SER A 211 3.27 -3.54 -20.34
CA SER A 211 4.06 -4.73 -20.63
C SER A 211 5.32 -4.84 -19.76
N VAL A 212 5.86 -3.72 -19.30
CA VAL A 212 6.98 -3.69 -18.34
C VAL A 212 6.44 -3.78 -16.90
N LEU A 213 5.43 -2.99 -16.57
CA LEU A 213 4.89 -2.90 -15.21
C LEU A 213 4.20 -4.19 -14.76
N GLN A 214 3.69 -5.00 -15.69
CA GLN A 214 3.07 -6.29 -15.36
C GLN A 214 4.03 -7.27 -14.64
N TYR A 215 5.35 -7.11 -14.76
CA TYR A 215 6.31 -7.94 -14.03
C TYR A 215 6.50 -7.50 -12.57
N THR A 216 5.92 -6.38 -12.17
CA THR A 216 5.91 -5.96 -10.76
C THR A 216 4.80 -6.68 -9.98
N PRO A 217 4.97 -6.91 -8.65
CA PRO A 217 3.93 -7.55 -7.84
C PRO A 217 2.54 -6.89 -7.95
N PRO A 218 2.41 -5.55 -7.83
CA PRO A 218 1.11 -4.89 -8.01
C PRO A 218 0.63 -4.94 -9.46
N GLY A 219 1.52 -4.91 -10.45
CA GLY A 219 1.17 -5.04 -11.86
C GLY A 219 0.59 -6.41 -12.21
N GLN A 220 1.10 -7.49 -11.61
CA GLN A 220 0.51 -8.83 -11.75
C GLN A 220 -0.92 -8.87 -11.20
N LEU A 221 -1.18 -8.22 -10.06
CA LEU A 221 -2.53 -8.14 -9.49
C LEU A 221 -3.46 -7.30 -10.38
N GLY A 222 -2.95 -6.23 -10.98
CA GLY A 222 -3.67 -5.46 -11.99
C GLY A 222 -4.05 -6.31 -13.21
N ARG A 223 -3.12 -7.11 -13.74
CA ARG A 223 -3.39 -8.06 -14.84
C ARG A 223 -4.41 -9.12 -14.45
N ALA A 224 -4.36 -9.61 -13.22
CA ALA A 224 -5.36 -10.55 -12.74
C ALA A 224 -6.78 -9.96 -12.81
N ILE A 225 -6.94 -8.67 -12.49
CA ILE A 225 -8.23 -7.96 -12.57
C ILE A 225 -8.66 -7.79 -14.04
N GLU A 226 -7.76 -7.35 -14.91
CA GLU A 226 -8.06 -7.11 -16.34
C GLU A 226 -8.50 -8.38 -17.07
N ASN A 227 -7.86 -9.50 -16.75
CA ASN A 227 -8.12 -10.79 -17.40
C ASN A 227 -9.24 -11.61 -16.73
N ALA A 228 -9.81 -11.12 -15.61
CA ALA A 228 -10.69 -11.93 -14.76
C ALA A 228 -11.94 -12.46 -15.47
N GLU A 229 -12.48 -11.75 -16.46
CA GLU A 229 -13.69 -12.15 -17.17
C GLU A 229 -13.39 -12.92 -18.45
N GLN A 230 -12.52 -12.39 -19.30
CA GLN A 230 -12.25 -12.96 -20.63
C GLN A 230 -11.29 -14.13 -20.61
N HIS A 231 -10.29 -14.11 -19.71
CA HIS A 231 -9.23 -15.10 -19.61
C HIS A 231 -9.01 -15.55 -18.15
N PRO A 232 -9.99 -16.23 -17.50
CA PRO A 232 -9.94 -16.54 -16.08
C PRO A 232 -8.73 -17.39 -15.67
N LEU A 233 -8.28 -18.31 -16.53
CA LEU A 233 -7.07 -19.10 -16.25
C LEU A 233 -5.81 -18.25 -16.21
N ALA A 234 -5.67 -17.32 -17.16
CA ALA A 234 -4.55 -16.36 -17.15
C ALA A 234 -4.64 -15.44 -15.91
N ALA A 235 -5.83 -14.98 -15.56
CA ALA A 235 -6.07 -14.17 -14.38
C ALA A 235 -5.65 -14.87 -13.08
N VAL A 236 -5.97 -16.16 -12.93
CA VAL A 236 -5.51 -16.97 -11.80
C VAL A 236 -3.99 -17.09 -11.80
N GLY A 237 -3.35 -17.31 -12.95
CA GLY A 237 -1.90 -17.32 -13.08
C GLY A 237 -1.26 -16.03 -12.58
N HIS A 238 -1.77 -14.88 -13.03
CA HIS A 238 -1.31 -13.57 -12.57
C HIS A 238 -1.57 -13.32 -11.08
N LEU A 239 -2.74 -13.75 -10.58
CA LEU A 239 -3.07 -13.68 -9.15
C LEU A 239 -2.06 -14.46 -8.30
N VAL A 240 -1.74 -15.69 -8.69
CA VAL A 240 -0.75 -16.53 -8.01
C VAL A 240 0.62 -15.85 -8.03
N LEU A 241 1.08 -15.39 -9.20
CA LEU A 241 2.37 -14.71 -9.33
C LEU A 241 2.43 -13.44 -8.47
N GLY A 242 1.36 -12.63 -8.47
CA GLY A 242 1.27 -11.43 -7.63
C GLY A 242 1.28 -11.73 -6.14
N THR A 243 0.61 -12.80 -5.71
CA THR A 243 0.54 -13.20 -4.29
C THR A 243 1.81 -13.87 -3.78
N LEU A 244 2.63 -14.49 -4.64
CA LEU A 244 3.92 -15.07 -4.25
C LEU A 244 4.89 -14.04 -3.65
N TRP A 245 4.72 -12.77 -3.96
CA TRP A 245 5.52 -11.71 -3.37
C TRP A 245 5.14 -11.36 -1.93
N LEU A 246 3.92 -11.68 -1.49
CA LEU A 246 3.46 -11.39 -0.13
C LEU A 246 4.33 -12.05 0.96
N PRO A 247 4.69 -13.35 0.87
CA PRO A 247 5.64 -13.96 1.78
C PRO A 247 7.02 -13.30 1.76
N ALA A 248 7.53 -12.93 0.58
CA ALA A 248 8.82 -12.24 0.46
C ALA A 248 8.80 -10.86 1.13
N LEU A 249 7.76 -10.06 0.87
CA LEU A 249 7.57 -8.77 1.53
C LEU A 249 7.33 -8.93 3.03
N GLY A 250 6.60 -9.97 3.46
CA GLY A 250 6.38 -10.30 4.86
C GLY A 250 7.68 -10.66 5.59
N THR A 251 8.54 -11.46 4.99
CA THR A 251 9.86 -11.79 5.55
C THR A 251 10.76 -10.56 5.63
N LEU A 252 10.78 -9.74 4.58
CA LEU A 252 11.50 -8.47 4.56
C LEU A 252 11.01 -7.54 5.68
N PHE A 253 9.69 -7.43 5.85
CA PHE A 253 9.09 -6.62 6.91
C PHE A 253 9.51 -7.10 8.30
N VAL A 254 9.42 -8.42 8.57
CA VAL A 254 9.85 -8.99 9.86
C VAL A 254 11.34 -8.73 10.07
N TRP A 255 12.17 -8.93 9.05
CA TRP A 255 13.61 -8.70 9.16
C TRP A 255 13.96 -7.25 9.44
N THR A 256 13.35 -6.31 8.72
CA THR A 256 13.57 -4.86 8.91
C THR A 256 13.01 -4.31 10.23
N THR A 257 12.10 -5.04 10.87
CA THR A 257 11.54 -4.65 12.17
C THR A 257 12.42 -5.12 13.34
N ARG A 258 13.28 -6.13 13.11
CA ARG A 258 14.22 -6.67 14.11
C ARG A 258 15.54 -5.92 14.21
N ALA A 259 16.02 -5.39 13.10
CA ALA A 259 17.32 -4.76 12.97
C ALA A 259 17.31 -3.31 13.47
#